data_1019d19a63b90cbe003a7599468f3547
#
_entry.id   1019d19a63b90cbe003a7599468f3547
#
_cell.length_a   1.000
_cell.length_b   1.000
_cell.length_c   1.000
_cell.angle_alpha   90.00
_cell.angle_beta   90.00
_cell.angle_gamma   90.00
#
_symmetry.space_group_name_H-M   'P 1'
#
loop_
_entity.id
_entity.type
_entity.pdbx_description
1 polymer ?
#
loop_
_entity_poly.entity_id
_entity_poly.type
_entity_poly.pdbx_seq_one_letter_code
_entity_poly.pdbx_strand_id
1 'polypeptide(L)'
;MDATYFYICLIIGMFLSLLLDERLGITPGGMIVPGYLALVADQPLQIVLVFAVSFLVYWLVNHVLPHFVVLFGKRKYIATLFLTLVIKLALDVAFPYVNSALMPLAAVELRGVGAITPALLANSYGRQHIRYTIPATLILTYATFGLATLLFMVI
;
A
#
# COMPACT_ATOMS: atom_id res chain seq x y z
N MET A 1 -13.11 -10.46 10.64
CA MET A 1 -12.88 -10.63 9.19
C MET A 1 -12.59 -12.10 8.96
N ASP A 2 -13.33 -12.72 8.07
CA ASP A 2 -13.11 -14.14 7.76
C ASP A 2 -11.84 -14.27 6.94
N ALA A 3 -11.01 -15.28 7.26
CA ALA A 3 -9.77 -15.55 6.53
C ALA A 3 -10.04 -15.74 5.02
N THR A 4 -11.19 -16.29 4.69
CA THR A 4 -11.64 -16.49 3.30
C THR A 4 -11.79 -15.16 2.55
N TYR A 5 -12.41 -14.15 3.16
CA TYR A 5 -12.56 -12.82 2.56
C TYR A 5 -11.20 -12.15 2.31
N PHE A 6 -10.26 -12.31 3.24
CA PHE A 6 -8.90 -11.82 3.10
C PHE A 6 -8.21 -12.37 1.83
N TYR A 7 -8.26 -13.70 1.65
CA TYR A 7 -7.65 -14.34 0.48
C TYR A 7 -8.35 -13.95 -0.83
N ILE A 8 -9.68 -13.85 -0.83
CA ILE A 8 -10.45 -13.43 -2.00
C ILE A 8 -10.02 -12.01 -2.43
N CYS A 9 -9.95 -11.05 -1.51
CA CYS A 9 -9.51 -9.69 -1.81
C CYS A 9 -8.08 -9.65 -2.39
N LEU A 10 -7.15 -10.43 -1.82
CA LEU A 10 -5.78 -10.48 -2.31
C LEU A 10 -5.71 -11.08 -3.72
N ILE A 11 -6.38 -12.19 -3.96
CA ILE A 11 -6.37 -12.88 -5.27
C ILE A 11 -6.97 -11.97 -6.35
N ILE A 12 -8.13 -11.39 -6.10
CA ILE A 12 -8.79 -10.49 -7.05
C ILE A 12 -7.95 -9.23 -7.28
N GLY A 13 -7.42 -8.63 -6.22
CA GLY A 13 -6.58 -7.44 -6.32
C GLY A 13 -5.30 -7.69 -7.11
N MET A 14 -4.67 -8.84 -6.90
CA MET A 14 -3.48 -9.25 -7.64
C MET A 14 -3.81 -9.48 -9.12
N PHE A 15 -4.90 -10.18 -9.42
CA PHE A 15 -5.33 -10.45 -10.79
C PHE A 15 -5.67 -9.17 -11.55
N LEU A 16 -6.44 -8.27 -10.94
CA LEU A 16 -6.78 -6.97 -11.54
C LEU A 16 -5.56 -6.09 -11.74
N SER A 17 -4.63 -6.10 -10.77
CA SER A 17 -3.37 -5.36 -10.87
C SER A 17 -2.50 -5.85 -12.03
N LEU A 18 -2.40 -7.18 -12.21
CA LEU A 18 -1.69 -7.78 -13.32
C LEU A 18 -2.32 -7.37 -14.66
N LEU A 19 -3.64 -7.45 -14.76
CA LEU A 19 -4.37 -7.13 -15.96
C LEU A 19 -4.22 -5.65 -16.35
N LEU A 20 -4.17 -4.76 -15.37
CA LEU A 20 -3.91 -3.34 -15.60
C LEU A 20 -2.48 -3.09 -16.07
N ASP A 21 -1.51 -3.75 -15.46
CA ASP A 21 -0.09 -3.64 -15.83
C ASP A 21 0.15 -4.14 -17.26
N GLU A 22 -0.44 -5.27 -17.64
CA GLU A 22 -0.34 -5.82 -19.02
C GLU A 22 -1.04 -4.96 -20.07
N ARG A 23 -2.20 -4.36 -19.74
CA ARG A 23 -3.00 -3.59 -20.69
C ARG A 23 -2.56 -2.15 -20.84
N LEU A 24 -2.20 -1.50 -19.75
CA LEU A 24 -1.91 -0.07 -19.70
C LEU A 24 -0.45 0.24 -19.35
N GLY A 25 0.33 -0.77 -18.94
CA GLY A 25 1.70 -0.57 -18.46
C GLY A 25 1.79 0.27 -17.18
N ILE A 26 0.69 0.35 -16.44
CA ILE A 26 0.60 1.12 -15.20
C ILE A 26 0.52 0.15 -14.02
N THR A 27 1.56 0.16 -13.16
CA THR A 27 1.55 -0.61 -11.92
C THR A 27 0.88 0.18 -10.80
N PRO A 28 -0.25 -0.28 -10.26
CA PRO A 28 -0.98 0.44 -9.19
C PRO A 28 -0.33 0.20 -7.82
N GLY A 29 0.84 0.78 -7.59
CA GLY A 29 1.57 0.64 -6.34
C GLY A 29 2.24 -0.72 -6.10
N GLY A 30 2.14 -1.65 -7.04
CA GLY A 30 2.53 -3.06 -6.92
C GLY A 30 1.32 -3.99 -6.96
N MET A 31 1.54 -5.27 -7.22
CA MET A 31 0.47 -6.25 -7.45
C MET A 31 -0.40 -6.51 -6.21
N ILE A 32 0.15 -6.39 -5.00
CA ILE A 32 -0.52 -6.72 -3.74
C ILE A 32 -1.28 -5.52 -3.16
N VAL A 33 -0.84 -4.31 -3.47
CA VAL A 33 -1.36 -3.07 -2.85
C VAL A 33 -2.87 -2.88 -3.02
N PRO A 34 -3.47 -3.05 -4.22
CA PRO A 34 -4.91 -2.87 -4.37
C PRO A 34 -5.73 -3.89 -3.58
N GLY A 35 -5.28 -5.14 -3.52
CA GLY A 35 -5.92 -6.19 -2.72
C GLY A 35 -5.87 -5.87 -1.22
N TYR A 36 -4.74 -5.39 -0.74
CA TYR A 36 -4.59 -4.98 0.66
C TYR A 36 -5.42 -3.74 1.00
N LEU A 37 -5.42 -2.72 0.15
CA LEU A 37 -6.22 -1.52 0.35
C LEU A 37 -7.73 -1.81 0.28
N ALA A 38 -8.14 -2.81 -0.50
CA ALA A 38 -9.53 -3.26 -0.53
C ALA A 38 -10.03 -3.77 0.84
N LEU A 39 -9.15 -4.39 1.63
CA LEU A 39 -9.49 -4.85 2.99
C LEU A 39 -9.75 -3.71 3.97
N VAL A 40 -9.17 -2.55 3.72
CA VAL A 40 -9.33 -1.34 4.56
C VAL A 40 -10.19 -0.28 3.86
N ALA A 41 -10.89 -0.66 2.77
CA ALA A 41 -11.72 0.25 2.00
C ALA A 41 -12.90 0.82 2.81
N ASP A 42 -13.34 0.10 3.83
CA ASP A 42 -14.37 0.58 4.78
C ASP A 42 -13.89 1.77 5.62
N GLN A 43 -12.60 2.00 5.69
CA GLN A 43 -12.00 3.07 6.48
C GLN A 43 -11.18 4.02 5.59
N PRO A 44 -11.81 5.01 4.96
CA PRO A 44 -11.13 5.91 4.03
C PRO A 44 -9.96 6.68 4.67
N LEU A 45 -10.02 6.91 5.98
CA LEU A 45 -8.95 7.55 6.72
C LEU A 45 -7.64 6.74 6.69
N GLN A 46 -7.73 5.41 6.76
CA GLN A 46 -6.54 4.54 6.64
C GLN A 46 -5.91 4.61 5.24
N ILE A 47 -6.74 4.66 4.21
CA ILE A 47 -6.26 4.82 2.83
C ILE A 47 -5.48 6.15 2.69
N VAL A 48 -6.03 7.25 3.21
CA VAL A 48 -5.38 8.56 3.20
C VAL A 48 -4.04 8.51 3.94
N LEU A 49 -3.98 7.85 5.12
CA LEU A 49 -2.74 7.68 5.87
C LEU A 49 -1.68 6.89 5.10
N VAL A 50 -2.07 5.79 4.46
CA VAL A 50 -1.14 5.00 3.64
C VAL A 50 -0.56 5.84 2.52
N PHE A 51 -1.38 6.65 1.83
CA PHE A 51 -0.90 7.55 0.80
C PHE A 51 -0.02 8.67 1.37
N ALA A 52 -0.38 9.25 2.51
CA ALA A 52 0.43 10.28 3.16
C ALA A 52 1.81 9.77 3.57
N VAL A 53 1.87 8.59 4.21
CA VAL A 53 3.14 7.95 4.58
C VAL A 53 3.95 7.59 3.35
N SER A 54 3.33 7.05 2.30
CA SER A 54 4.05 6.69 1.07
C SER A 54 4.61 7.91 0.35
N PHE A 55 3.89 9.03 0.36
CA PHE A 55 4.38 10.29 -0.18
C PHE A 55 5.55 10.86 0.62
N LEU A 56 5.46 10.81 1.95
CA LEU A 56 6.53 11.24 2.85
C LEU A 56 7.80 10.40 2.64
N VAL A 57 7.67 9.08 2.56
CA VAL A 57 8.78 8.17 2.27
C VAL A 57 9.39 8.46 0.90
N TYR A 58 8.57 8.63 -0.13
CA TYR A 58 9.03 8.99 -1.47
C TYR A 58 9.83 10.29 -1.47
N TRP A 59 9.34 11.31 -0.77
CA TRP A 59 10.02 12.60 -0.65
C TRP A 59 11.38 12.45 0.06
N LEU A 60 11.43 11.73 1.17
CA LEU A 60 12.65 11.44 1.92
C LEU A 60 13.68 10.67 1.08
N VAL A 61 13.24 9.62 0.39
CA VAL A 61 14.12 8.78 -0.44
C VAL A 61 14.68 9.55 -1.63
N ASN A 62 13.94 10.51 -2.19
CA ASN A 62 14.40 11.24 -3.37
C ASN A 62 15.15 12.54 -3.04
N HIS A 63 14.90 13.16 -1.87
CA HIS A 63 15.50 14.44 -1.52
C HIS A 63 16.59 14.32 -0.44
N VAL A 64 16.38 13.49 0.58
CA VAL A 64 17.30 13.38 1.71
C VAL A 64 18.36 12.31 1.46
N LEU A 65 17.95 11.13 1.07
CA LEU A 65 18.85 9.99 0.92
C LEU A 65 19.94 10.16 -0.17
N PRO A 66 19.70 10.82 -1.32
CA PRO A 66 20.73 11.00 -2.33
C PRO A 66 21.91 11.84 -1.86
N HIS A 67 21.74 12.65 -0.82
CA HIS A 67 22.85 13.43 -0.23
C HIS A 67 23.83 12.57 0.58
N PHE A 68 23.37 11.42 1.07
CA PHE A 68 24.17 10.53 1.92
C PHE A 68 24.64 9.28 1.22
N VAL A 69 23.84 8.72 0.29
CA VAL A 69 24.12 7.45 -0.37
C VAL A 69 23.61 7.49 -1.81
N VAL A 70 24.45 7.02 -2.72
CA VAL A 70 24.06 6.83 -4.14
C VAL A 70 23.15 5.61 -4.25
N LEU A 71 21.86 5.87 -4.47
CA LEU A 71 20.81 4.87 -4.46
C LEU A 71 20.30 4.58 -5.88
N PHE A 72 20.72 3.41 -6.43
CA PHE A 72 20.22 2.94 -7.72
C PHE A 72 19.65 1.52 -7.63
N GLY A 73 18.59 1.25 -8.41
CA GLY A 73 18.03 -0.08 -8.60
C GLY A 73 17.58 -0.76 -7.29
N LYS A 74 18.09 -1.96 -7.03
CA LYS A 74 17.71 -2.78 -5.86
C LYS A 74 18.03 -2.11 -4.52
N ARG A 75 19.10 -1.32 -4.45
CA ARG A 75 19.49 -0.60 -3.23
C ARG A 75 18.46 0.46 -2.85
N LYS A 76 17.92 1.16 -3.82
CA LYS A 76 16.84 2.15 -3.60
C LYS A 76 15.59 1.47 -3.04
N TYR A 77 15.22 0.31 -3.58
CA TYR A 77 14.06 -0.44 -3.10
C TYR A 77 14.21 -0.88 -1.63
N ILE A 78 15.36 -1.45 -1.27
CA ILE A 78 15.64 -1.88 0.11
C ILE A 78 15.67 -0.69 1.06
N ALA A 79 16.29 0.42 0.66
CA ALA A 79 16.32 1.65 1.46
C ALA A 79 14.90 2.23 1.70
N THR A 80 14.04 2.17 0.66
CA THR A 80 12.64 2.61 0.78
C THR A 80 11.87 1.74 1.78
N LEU A 81 12.02 0.41 1.71
CA LEU A 81 11.42 -0.52 2.67
C LEU A 81 11.89 -0.25 4.09
N PHE A 82 13.21 -0.16 4.28
CA PHE A 82 13.80 0.08 5.60
C PHE A 82 13.32 1.40 6.21
N LEU A 83 13.36 2.48 5.42
CA LEU A 83 12.91 3.80 5.87
C LEU A 83 11.43 3.80 6.23
N THR A 84 10.60 3.10 5.46
CA THR A 84 9.16 2.99 5.75
C THR A 84 8.91 2.28 7.08
N LEU A 85 9.65 1.20 7.35
CA LEU A 85 9.54 0.47 8.62
C LEU A 85 9.97 1.35 9.80
N VAL A 86 11.06 2.11 9.65
CA VAL A 86 11.53 3.04 10.68
C VAL A 86 10.51 4.15 10.94
N ILE A 87 9.96 4.75 9.90
CA ILE A 87 8.94 5.80 10.03
C ILE A 87 7.69 5.23 10.70
N LYS A 88 7.26 4.04 10.29
CA LYS A 88 6.10 3.40 10.92
C LYS A 88 6.33 3.09 12.39
N LEU A 89 7.50 2.55 12.73
CA LEU A 89 7.88 2.31 14.12
C LEU A 89 7.88 3.61 14.94
N ALA A 90 8.41 4.69 14.37
CA ALA A 90 8.41 6.00 15.01
C ALA A 90 7.00 6.55 15.24
N LEU A 91 6.11 6.37 14.25
CA LEU A 91 4.70 6.76 14.37
C LEU A 91 3.96 5.93 15.42
N ASP A 92 4.23 4.62 15.47
CA ASP A 92 3.63 3.70 16.44
C ASP A 92 4.03 4.05 17.88
N VAL A 93 5.28 4.47 18.07
CA VAL A 93 5.80 4.90 19.40
C VAL A 93 5.33 6.30 19.78
N ALA A 94 5.29 7.22 18.81
CA ALA A 94 4.91 8.62 19.06
C ALA A 94 3.41 8.81 19.31
N PHE A 95 2.57 8.01 18.63
CA PHE A 95 1.11 8.17 18.65
C PHE A 95 0.37 6.87 18.93
N PRO A 96 0.55 6.25 20.12
CA PRO A 96 -0.11 4.98 20.44
C PRO A 96 -1.64 5.10 20.44
N TYR A 97 -2.19 6.27 20.81
CA TYR A 97 -3.64 6.52 20.79
C TYR A 97 -4.20 6.67 19.37
N VAL A 98 -3.45 7.26 18.46
CA VAL A 98 -3.87 7.43 17.04
C VAL A 98 -3.89 6.08 16.35
N ASN A 99 -2.93 5.21 16.66
CA ASN A 99 -2.85 3.88 16.08
C ASN A 99 -3.99 2.96 16.56
N SER A 100 -4.40 3.02 17.81
CA SER A 100 -5.51 2.23 18.32
C SER A 100 -6.85 2.64 17.73
N ALA A 101 -7.03 3.93 17.41
CA ALA A 101 -8.22 4.46 16.78
C ALA A 101 -8.26 4.25 15.26
N LEU A 102 -7.09 4.28 14.61
CA LEU A 102 -6.98 4.19 13.15
C LEU A 102 -6.73 2.76 12.63
N MET A 103 -6.28 1.85 13.50
CA MET A 103 -6.06 0.44 13.17
C MET A 103 -6.78 -0.46 14.18
N PRO A 104 -8.12 -0.55 14.14
CA PRO A 104 -8.86 -1.49 14.97
C PRO A 104 -8.60 -2.95 14.56
N LEU A 105 -7.93 -3.20 13.44
CA LEU A 105 -7.54 -4.52 12.98
C LEU A 105 -6.33 -5.03 13.78
N ALA A 106 -6.64 -5.62 14.92
CA ALA A 106 -5.71 -6.21 15.87
C ALA A 106 -4.98 -7.48 15.38
N ALA A 107 -5.14 -7.87 14.13
CA ALA A 107 -4.41 -8.99 13.57
C ALA A 107 -2.96 -8.59 13.32
N VAL A 108 -2.04 -9.19 14.08
CA VAL A 108 -0.58 -9.01 13.96
C VAL A 108 -0.11 -9.25 12.52
N GLU A 109 -0.77 -10.14 11.81
CA GLU A 109 -0.51 -10.46 10.41
C GLU A 109 -0.73 -9.26 9.47
N LEU A 110 -1.76 -8.46 9.70
CA LEU A 110 -2.07 -7.26 8.90
C LEU A 110 -1.16 -6.07 9.21
N ARG A 111 -0.54 -6.04 10.39
CA ARG A 111 0.43 -4.99 10.74
C ARG A 111 1.68 -5.03 9.86
N GLY A 112 2.20 -6.22 9.58
CA GLY A 112 3.36 -6.39 8.69
C GLY A 112 3.07 -5.93 7.26
N VAL A 113 1.96 -6.38 6.69
CA VAL A 113 1.56 -6.02 5.33
C VAL A 113 1.25 -4.52 5.22
N GLY A 114 0.60 -3.95 6.26
CA GLY A 114 0.31 -2.51 6.32
C GLY A 114 1.55 -1.62 6.41
N ALA A 115 2.68 -2.15 6.87
CA ALA A 115 3.95 -1.43 6.86
C ALA A 115 4.65 -1.49 5.49
N ILE A 116 4.47 -2.57 4.75
CA ILE A 116 5.09 -2.77 3.43
C ILE A 116 4.34 -1.99 2.33
N THR A 117 3.02 -1.86 2.46
CA THR A 117 2.17 -1.19 1.45
C THR A 117 2.62 0.24 1.12
N PRO A 118 2.90 1.14 2.08
CA PRO A 118 3.40 2.48 1.78
C PRO A 118 4.76 2.46 1.08
N ALA A 119 5.63 1.49 1.40
CA ALA A 119 6.93 1.34 0.75
C ALA A 119 6.80 0.95 -0.73
N LEU A 120 5.89 0.02 -1.03
CA LEU A 120 5.60 -0.39 -2.41
C LEU A 120 5.03 0.77 -3.23
N LEU A 121 4.11 1.55 -2.65
CA LEU A 121 3.58 2.76 -3.27
C LEU A 121 4.67 3.81 -3.51
N ALA A 122 5.50 4.09 -2.51
CA ALA A 122 6.60 5.04 -2.63
C ALA A 122 7.61 4.64 -3.74
N ASN A 123 7.90 3.34 -3.86
CA ASN A 123 8.74 2.82 -4.92
C ASN A 123 8.07 2.97 -6.31
N SER A 124 6.77 2.76 -6.40
CA SER A 124 6.01 2.93 -7.65
C SER A 124 5.95 4.40 -8.09
N TYR A 125 5.87 5.34 -7.15
CA TYR A 125 5.98 6.78 -7.46
C TYR A 125 7.31 7.15 -8.12
N GLY A 126 8.38 6.47 -7.75
CA GLY A 126 9.70 6.68 -8.36
C GLY A 126 9.86 6.04 -9.74
N ARG A 127 9.03 5.04 -10.08
CA ARG A 127 9.07 4.34 -11.39
C ARG A 127 8.11 4.93 -12.40
N GLN A 128 6.93 5.33 -11.92
CA GLN A 128 5.85 5.86 -12.73
C GLN A 128 5.39 7.14 -12.10
N HIS A 129 5.21 8.23 -12.65
CA HIS A 129 4.80 9.47 -12.01
C HIS A 129 3.59 9.30 -11.07
N ILE A 130 3.61 9.99 -9.93
CA ILE A 130 2.56 9.99 -8.89
C ILE A 130 1.16 10.18 -9.49
N ARG A 131 1.04 11.01 -10.54
CA ARG A 131 -0.22 11.34 -11.23
C ARG A 131 -0.96 10.12 -11.79
N TYR A 132 -0.24 9.07 -12.18
CA TYR A 132 -0.83 7.84 -12.73
C TYR A 132 -1.03 6.78 -11.65
N THR A 133 -0.13 6.69 -10.70
CA THR A 133 -0.16 5.65 -9.66
C THR A 133 -1.32 5.86 -8.69
N ILE A 134 -1.57 7.08 -8.21
CA ILE A 134 -2.64 7.35 -7.23
C ILE A 134 -4.03 6.99 -7.78
N PRO A 135 -4.48 7.54 -8.94
CA PRO A 135 -5.81 7.20 -9.43
C PRO A 135 -5.93 5.72 -9.81
N ALA A 136 -4.89 5.12 -10.40
CA ALA A 136 -4.90 3.70 -10.73
C ALA A 136 -5.06 2.82 -9.48
N THR A 137 -4.34 3.12 -8.41
CA THR A 137 -4.45 2.39 -7.15
C THR A 137 -5.84 2.55 -6.53
N LEU A 138 -6.40 3.76 -6.50
CA LEU A 138 -7.73 4.00 -5.95
C LEU A 138 -8.82 3.28 -6.73
N ILE A 139 -8.82 3.40 -8.06
CA ILE A 139 -9.81 2.73 -8.93
C ILE A 139 -9.75 1.22 -8.72
N LEU A 140 -8.54 0.65 -8.71
CA LEU A 140 -8.37 -0.78 -8.50
C LEU A 140 -8.80 -1.23 -7.10
N THR A 141 -8.50 -0.44 -6.07
CA THR A 141 -8.91 -0.72 -4.69
C THR A 141 -10.42 -0.85 -4.58
N TYR A 142 -11.16 0.12 -5.10
CA TYR A 142 -12.62 0.08 -5.05
C TYR A 142 -13.22 -0.99 -5.98
N ALA A 143 -12.61 -1.23 -7.14
CA ALA A 143 -13.02 -2.34 -8.02
C ALA A 143 -12.80 -3.71 -7.34
N THR A 144 -11.67 -3.89 -6.68
CA THR A 144 -11.36 -5.12 -5.92
C THR A 144 -12.34 -5.30 -4.76
N PHE A 145 -12.62 -4.24 -4.01
CA PHE A 145 -13.58 -4.27 -2.90
C PHE A 145 -14.98 -4.64 -3.40
N GLY A 146 -15.46 -4.03 -4.48
CA GLY A 146 -16.77 -4.34 -5.06
C GLY A 146 -16.88 -5.78 -5.57
N LEU A 147 -15.85 -6.28 -6.26
CA LEU A 147 -15.84 -7.65 -6.76
C LEU A 147 -15.70 -8.68 -5.61
N ALA A 148 -14.89 -8.39 -4.61
CA ALA A 148 -14.72 -9.28 -3.47
C ALA A 148 -16.00 -9.38 -2.63
N THR A 149 -16.70 -8.25 -2.41
CA THR A 149 -18.00 -8.26 -1.72
C THR A 149 -19.07 -9.01 -2.51
N LEU A 150 -19.14 -8.84 -3.82
CA LEU A 150 -20.08 -9.59 -4.66
C LEU A 150 -19.80 -11.09 -4.61
N LEU A 151 -18.54 -11.50 -4.74
CA LEU A 151 -18.15 -12.92 -4.66
C LEU A 151 -18.45 -13.51 -3.28
N PHE A 152 -18.16 -12.78 -2.23
CA PHE A 152 -18.43 -13.24 -0.86
C PHE A 152 -19.95 -13.35 -0.56
N MET A 153 -20.78 -12.57 -1.25
CA MET A 153 -22.25 -12.63 -1.12
C MET A 153 -22.84 -13.85 -1.85
N VAL A 154 -22.13 -14.40 -2.85
CA VAL A 154 -22.58 -15.53 -3.66
C VAL A 154 -22.11 -16.88 -3.11
N ILE A 155 -21.02 -16.89 -2.34
CA ILE A 155 -20.45 -18.10 -1.68
C ILE A 155 -21.09 -18.29 -0.31
#